data_b038a4430109524c7cfb1535d8c5f73a
#
_entry.id   b038a4430109524c7cfb1535d8c5f73a
#
_cell.length_a   1.000
_cell.length_b   1.000
_cell.length_c   1.000
_cell.angle_alpha   90.00
_cell.angle_beta   90.00
_cell.angle_gamma   90.00
#
_symmetry.space_group_name_H-M   'P 1'
#
loop_
_entity.id
_entity.type
_entity.pdbx_description
1 polymer ?
#
loop_
_entity_poly.entity_id
_entity_poly.type
_entity_poly.pdbx_seq_one_letter_code
_entity_poly.pdbx_strand_id
1 'polypeptide(L)'
;EFLKAVSEAYEVFVETDRMPVSVNVEGISYSQAKYFSAACNLISLIETHPDDWQEQPDVDIPKYSSGSVMQWNTFETDSISLAGIKWMIGKMSDYASAKGMYPNYCSFGKRTWKNDRSGDSTAEYYYEGDEKYVGNIIFPQALIILARVMNYYKNHLFLPKNISTWWSDFLRSTDNCPIDDPVVLAAKNQAIEGKSTSREKAEAIFIYARDNWEWEDYYNTRKGAVGTINAKGGNCCDLSHAVVAMCRAAGIPARYIHGQCYFSSSVIGHVISQIYVDGQWYTCDASNDNATFGHPTWK
;
A
#
# COMPACT_ATOMS: atom_id res chain seq x y z
N GLU A 1 0.43 -0.90 23.80
CA GLU A 1 0.80 -2.17 23.18
C GLU A 1 0.13 -2.40 21.83
N PHE A 2 -1.19 -2.27 21.69
CA PHE A 2 -1.87 -2.34 20.41
C PHE A 2 -1.26 -1.34 19.39
N LEU A 3 -0.95 -0.11 19.80
CA LEU A 3 -0.28 0.88 18.92
C LEU A 3 1.12 0.44 18.45
N LYS A 4 1.86 -0.34 19.24
CA LYS A 4 3.15 -0.89 18.84
C LYS A 4 2.97 -1.94 17.73
N ALA A 5 2.05 -2.88 17.93
CA ALA A 5 1.75 -3.90 16.92
C ALA A 5 1.15 -3.31 15.63
N VAL A 6 0.38 -2.21 15.74
CA VAL A 6 -0.09 -1.45 14.58
C VAL A 6 1.07 -0.90 13.77
N SER A 7 2.10 -0.36 14.44
CA SER A 7 3.30 0.14 13.74
C SER A 7 4.06 -0.99 13.06
N GLU A 8 4.27 -2.11 13.74
CA GLU A 8 4.94 -3.28 13.17
C GLU A 8 4.19 -3.81 11.95
N ALA A 9 2.85 -3.89 12.01
CA ALA A 9 2.03 -4.29 10.87
C ALA A 9 2.12 -3.29 9.70
N TYR A 10 2.19 -2.00 10.02
CA TYR A 10 2.33 -0.95 9.02
C TYR A 10 3.71 -0.99 8.34
N GLU A 11 4.79 -1.23 9.08
CA GLU A 11 6.13 -1.42 8.51
C GLU A 11 6.16 -2.63 7.56
N VAL A 12 5.59 -3.78 7.96
CA VAL A 12 5.45 -4.94 7.08
C VAL A 12 4.67 -4.59 5.82
N PHE A 13 3.58 -3.83 5.94
CA PHE A 13 2.81 -3.37 4.77
C PHE A 13 3.68 -2.52 3.83
N VAL A 14 4.45 -1.58 4.37
CA VAL A 14 5.29 -0.70 3.54
C VAL A 14 6.38 -1.46 2.81
N GLU A 15 6.95 -2.47 3.44
CA GLU A 15 7.98 -3.31 2.83
C GLU A 15 7.40 -4.30 1.81
N THR A 16 6.21 -4.84 2.05
CA THR A 16 5.66 -5.96 1.28
C THR A 16 4.44 -5.62 0.43
N ASP A 17 3.90 -4.41 0.56
CA ASP A 17 2.62 -3.95 -0.02
C ASP A 17 1.42 -4.85 0.38
N ARG A 18 1.55 -5.54 1.50
CA ARG A 18 0.50 -6.42 2.03
C ARG A 18 0.36 -6.25 3.53
N MET A 19 -0.86 -5.98 3.97
CA MET A 19 -1.15 -6.10 5.39
C MET A 19 -0.95 -7.55 5.83
N PRO A 20 -0.23 -7.79 6.93
CA PRO A 20 -0.04 -9.14 7.44
C PRO A 20 -1.39 -9.82 7.69
N VAL A 21 -1.44 -11.13 7.52
CA VAL A 21 -2.67 -11.94 7.74
C VAL A 21 -3.13 -11.83 9.19
N SER A 22 -2.16 -11.71 10.10
CA SER A 22 -2.40 -11.47 11.52
C SER A 22 -1.29 -10.60 12.11
N VAL A 23 -1.62 -9.90 13.19
CA VAL A 23 -0.70 -9.10 14.00
C VAL A 23 -0.68 -9.69 15.41
N ASN A 24 0.49 -9.89 15.98
CA ASN A 24 0.64 -10.36 17.34
C ASN A 24 0.80 -9.20 18.31
N VAL A 25 -0.06 -9.15 19.33
CA VAL A 25 0.00 -8.19 20.43
C VAL A 25 0.11 -8.99 21.71
N GLU A 26 1.25 -8.95 22.40
CA GLU A 26 1.47 -9.65 23.68
C GLU A 26 1.05 -11.13 23.68
N GLY A 27 1.38 -11.84 22.61
CA GLY A 27 1.01 -13.25 22.45
C GLY A 27 -0.41 -13.50 21.96
N ILE A 28 -1.23 -12.45 21.76
CA ILE A 28 -2.57 -12.55 21.17
C ILE A 28 -2.49 -12.24 19.67
N SER A 29 -2.91 -13.20 18.85
CA SER A 29 -3.00 -13.00 17.40
C SER A 29 -4.30 -12.29 17.02
N TYR A 30 -4.16 -11.19 16.28
CA TYR A 30 -5.27 -10.42 15.73
C TYR A 30 -5.36 -10.68 14.23
N SER A 31 -6.43 -11.31 13.77
CA SER A 31 -6.75 -11.36 12.35
C SER A 31 -6.99 -9.95 11.80
N GLN A 32 -6.95 -9.78 10.48
CA GLN A 32 -7.23 -8.49 9.84
C GLN A 32 -8.57 -7.89 10.27
N ALA A 33 -9.62 -8.71 10.39
CA ALA A 33 -10.93 -8.25 10.86
C ALA A 33 -10.92 -7.80 12.33
N LYS A 34 -10.24 -8.54 13.21
CA LYS A 34 -10.08 -8.17 14.61
C LYS A 34 -9.24 -6.91 14.76
N TYR A 35 -8.19 -6.77 13.96
CA TYR A 35 -7.37 -5.58 13.88
C TYR A 35 -8.19 -4.35 13.45
N PHE A 36 -9.02 -4.51 12.39
CA PHE A 36 -9.92 -3.44 11.93
C PHE A 36 -10.85 -2.98 13.04
N SER A 37 -11.53 -3.92 13.71
CA SER A 37 -12.44 -3.61 14.82
C SER A 37 -11.72 -2.89 15.97
N ALA A 38 -10.54 -3.35 16.35
CA ALA A 38 -9.76 -2.73 17.42
C ALA A 38 -9.32 -1.30 17.06
N ALA A 39 -8.89 -1.07 15.82
CA ALA A 39 -8.52 0.25 15.35
C ALA A 39 -9.71 1.22 15.31
N CYS A 40 -10.88 0.75 14.87
CA CYS A 40 -12.12 1.53 14.88
C CYS A 40 -12.52 1.95 16.29
N ASN A 41 -12.50 1.02 17.23
CA ASN A 41 -12.83 1.28 18.65
C ASN A 41 -11.84 2.27 19.27
N LEU A 42 -10.54 2.11 18.98
CA LEU A 42 -9.53 3.01 19.50
C LEU A 42 -9.68 4.44 18.95
N ILE A 43 -9.98 4.61 17.67
CA ILE A 43 -10.25 5.94 17.07
C ILE A 43 -11.44 6.58 17.78
N SER A 44 -12.53 5.84 17.97
CA SER A 44 -13.71 6.33 18.67
C SER A 44 -13.40 6.72 20.11
N LEU A 45 -12.61 5.91 20.82
CA LEU A 45 -12.24 6.16 22.20
C LEU A 45 -11.37 7.41 22.36
N ILE A 46 -10.37 7.60 21.48
CA ILE A 46 -9.51 8.79 21.47
C ILE A 46 -10.35 10.07 21.23
N GLU A 47 -11.37 10.00 20.37
CA GLU A 47 -12.21 11.17 20.09
C GLU A 47 -13.15 11.52 21.23
N THR A 48 -13.71 10.52 21.90
CA THR A 48 -14.65 10.74 23.00
C THR A 48 -13.96 11.03 24.33
N HIS A 49 -12.71 10.57 24.48
CA HIS A 49 -11.90 10.70 25.69
C HIS A 49 -10.46 11.10 25.34
N PRO A 50 -10.25 12.29 24.77
CA PRO A 50 -8.92 12.67 24.23
C PRO A 50 -7.82 12.71 25.27
N ASP A 51 -8.16 13.03 26.53
CA ASP A 51 -7.19 13.20 27.63
C ASP A 51 -7.01 11.94 28.49
N ASP A 52 -8.00 11.05 28.53
CA ASP A 52 -8.06 9.91 29.46
C ASP A 52 -8.44 8.57 28.79
N TRP A 53 -8.32 8.45 27.48
CA TRP A 53 -8.71 7.24 26.74
C TRP A 53 -8.01 5.97 27.22
N GLN A 54 -6.79 6.09 27.78
CA GLN A 54 -6.03 4.95 28.31
C GLN A 54 -6.58 4.42 29.63
N GLU A 55 -7.37 5.22 30.33
CA GLU A 55 -8.02 4.87 31.61
C GLU A 55 -9.42 4.30 31.41
N GLN A 56 -9.91 4.31 30.16
CA GLN A 56 -11.22 3.77 29.84
C GLN A 56 -11.23 2.24 29.91
N PRO A 57 -12.36 1.61 30.27
CA PRO A 57 -12.45 0.16 30.34
C PRO A 57 -12.20 -0.48 28.95
N ASP A 58 -11.67 -1.68 28.98
CA ASP A 58 -11.47 -2.48 27.77
C ASP A 58 -12.76 -2.62 26.97
N VAL A 59 -12.67 -2.40 25.67
CA VAL A 59 -13.79 -2.54 24.75
C VAL A 59 -13.75 -3.94 24.13
N ASP A 60 -14.87 -4.65 24.21
CA ASP A 60 -15.03 -5.94 23.54
C ASP A 60 -14.84 -5.80 22.02
N ILE A 61 -13.88 -6.53 21.46
CA ILE A 61 -13.62 -6.55 20.03
C ILE A 61 -14.50 -7.61 19.39
N PRO A 62 -15.46 -7.22 18.52
CA PRO A 62 -16.33 -8.15 17.84
C PRO A 62 -15.58 -9.18 17.02
N LYS A 63 -16.07 -10.42 16.99
CA LYS A 63 -15.48 -11.53 16.20
C LYS A 63 -16.10 -11.58 14.81
N TYR A 64 -15.70 -10.65 13.95
CA TYR A 64 -16.10 -10.66 12.55
C TYR A 64 -15.06 -11.37 11.68
N SER A 65 -15.46 -11.92 10.54
CA SER A 65 -14.56 -12.39 9.52
C SER A 65 -14.16 -11.25 8.55
N SER A 66 -13.03 -11.40 7.88
CA SER A 66 -12.60 -10.47 6.84
C SER A 66 -13.49 -10.60 5.60
N GLY A 67 -13.71 -9.49 4.90
CA GLY A 67 -14.26 -9.51 3.56
C GLY A 67 -13.32 -10.23 2.57
N SER A 68 -13.85 -10.74 1.46
CA SER A 68 -13.03 -11.31 0.40
C SER A 68 -12.29 -10.21 -0.35
N VAL A 69 -11.13 -10.57 -0.91
CA VAL A 69 -10.30 -9.63 -1.66
C VAL A 69 -10.97 -9.34 -3.01
N MET A 70 -11.37 -8.09 -3.25
CA MET A 70 -11.69 -7.60 -4.59
C MET A 70 -10.43 -6.97 -5.21
N GLN A 71 -10.25 -7.17 -6.51
CA GLN A 71 -9.01 -6.75 -7.20
C GLN A 71 -8.95 -5.25 -7.52
N TRP A 72 -10.03 -4.48 -7.34
CA TRP A 72 -10.11 -3.11 -7.85
C TRP A 72 -10.48 -2.11 -6.77
N ASN A 73 -9.49 -1.33 -6.39
CA ASN A 73 -9.72 -0.07 -5.72
C ASN A 73 -9.93 1.02 -6.79
N THR A 74 -11.04 1.72 -6.70
CA THR A 74 -11.41 2.79 -7.65
C THR A 74 -11.54 4.16 -6.96
N PHE A 75 -11.00 4.30 -5.75
CA PHE A 75 -11.05 5.55 -5.01
C PHE A 75 -10.12 6.57 -5.67
N GLU A 76 -10.67 7.71 -6.08
CA GLU A 76 -10.01 8.65 -7.00
C GLU A 76 -9.25 9.78 -6.29
N THR A 77 -9.28 9.84 -4.96
CA THR A 77 -8.60 10.91 -4.22
C THR A 77 -7.32 10.44 -3.55
N ASP A 78 -6.31 11.32 -3.53
CA ASP A 78 -4.98 11.04 -2.93
C ASP A 78 -5.01 11.05 -1.39
N SER A 79 -6.08 11.57 -0.80
CA SER A 79 -6.25 11.62 0.65
C SER A 79 -7.71 11.50 1.06
N ILE A 80 -7.95 11.07 2.28
CA ILE A 80 -9.26 11.01 2.91
C ILE A 80 -9.21 11.74 4.25
N SER A 81 -10.20 12.59 4.52
CA SER A 81 -10.32 13.30 5.78
C SER A 81 -10.68 12.35 6.94
N LEU A 82 -10.39 12.77 8.17
CA LEU A 82 -10.81 12.02 9.35
C LEU A 82 -12.33 11.77 9.36
N ALA A 83 -13.12 12.76 8.94
CA ALA A 83 -14.57 12.62 8.83
C ALA A 83 -14.97 11.57 7.79
N GLY A 84 -14.31 11.52 6.61
CA GLY A 84 -14.51 10.46 5.61
C GLY A 84 -14.10 9.07 6.11
N ILE A 85 -13.02 8.98 6.88
CA ILE A 85 -12.58 7.74 7.54
C ILE A 85 -13.64 7.25 8.52
N LYS A 86 -14.18 8.13 9.37
CA LYS A 86 -15.23 7.80 10.32
C LYS A 86 -16.51 7.32 9.65
N TRP A 87 -16.92 7.99 8.57
CA TRP A 87 -18.05 7.55 7.78
C TRP A 87 -17.81 6.15 7.18
N MET A 88 -16.62 5.88 6.62
CA MET A 88 -16.23 4.56 6.14
C MET A 88 -16.30 3.50 7.25
N ILE A 89 -15.72 3.79 8.42
CA ILE A 89 -15.76 2.92 9.59
C ILE A 89 -17.20 2.59 9.96
N GLY A 90 -18.08 3.58 10.06
CA GLY A 90 -19.49 3.41 10.38
C GLY A 90 -20.18 2.46 9.41
N LYS A 91 -20.06 2.72 8.09
CA LYS A 91 -20.67 1.87 7.05
C LYS A 91 -20.16 0.43 7.06
N MET A 92 -18.86 0.24 7.24
CA MET A 92 -18.27 -1.11 7.30
C MET A 92 -18.67 -1.84 8.59
N SER A 93 -18.75 -1.16 9.72
CA SER A 93 -19.19 -1.72 11.01
C SER A 93 -20.68 -2.06 11.02
N ASP A 94 -21.53 -1.22 10.44
CA ASP A 94 -22.96 -1.50 10.28
C ASP A 94 -23.20 -2.77 9.46
N TYR A 95 -22.48 -2.89 8.35
CA TYR A 95 -22.53 -4.10 7.53
C TYR A 95 -22.06 -5.32 8.30
N ALA A 96 -20.94 -5.21 9.02
CA ALA A 96 -20.38 -6.32 9.78
C ALA A 96 -21.31 -6.77 10.92
N SER A 97 -21.95 -5.82 11.60
CA SER A 97 -22.95 -6.11 12.63
C SER A 97 -24.17 -6.86 12.08
N ALA A 98 -24.60 -6.51 10.85
CA ALA A 98 -25.73 -7.15 10.19
C ALA A 98 -25.41 -8.52 9.57
N LYS A 99 -24.14 -8.76 9.14
CA LYS A 99 -23.75 -9.93 8.35
C LYS A 99 -22.73 -10.85 9.03
N GLY A 100 -22.17 -10.47 10.17
CA GLY A 100 -21.12 -11.22 10.87
C GLY A 100 -19.75 -11.19 10.19
N MET A 101 -19.58 -10.37 9.14
CA MET A 101 -18.35 -10.21 8.40
C MET A 101 -18.21 -8.80 7.82
N TYR A 102 -17.00 -8.30 7.69
CA TYR A 102 -16.76 -7.03 7.02
C TYR A 102 -17.07 -7.10 5.52
N PRO A 103 -17.56 -6.01 4.91
CA PRO A 103 -17.78 -5.96 3.48
C PRO A 103 -16.45 -6.01 2.71
N ASN A 104 -16.51 -6.44 1.45
CA ASN A 104 -15.34 -6.46 0.58
C ASN A 104 -14.83 -5.04 0.26
N TYR A 105 -15.71 -4.05 0.31
CA TYR A 105 -15.42 -2.65 0.02
C TYR A 105 -16.45 -1.71 0.66
N CYS A 106 -16.09 -0.44 0.79
CA CYS A 106 -16.97 0.68 1.07
C CYS A 106 -17.04 1.59 -0.16
N SER A 107 -18.25 1.88 -0.64
CA SER A 107 -18.46 2.78 -1.79
C SER A 107 -18.68 4.21 -1.33
N PHE A 108 -18.05 5.16 -2.03
CA PHE A 108 -18.28 6.58 -1.92
C PHE A 108 -18.85 7.12 -3.22
N GLY A 109 -19.81 8.04 -3.14
CA GLY A 109 -20.42 8.67 -4.31
C GLY A 109 -21.53 7.84 -4.95
N LYS A 110 -22.03 8.33 -6.08
CA LYS A 110 -23.15 7.79 -6.81
C LYS A 110 -22.69 6.72 -7.79
N ARG A 111 -23.27 5.52 -7.72
CA ARG A 111 -23.03 4.45 -8.69
C ARG A 111 -24.33 4.08 -9.40
N THR A 112 -24.32 4.19 -10.72
CA THR A 112 -25.44 3.72 -11.58
C THR A 112 -25.06 2.33 -12.11
N TRP A 113 -25.91 1.34 -11.85
CA TRP A 113 -25.78 0.00 -12.40
C TRP A 113 -26.74 -0.14 -13.57
N LYS A 114 -26.25 -0.53 -14.74
CA LYS A 114 -27.12 -1.01 -15.81
C LYS A 114 -27.40 -2.48 -15.56
N ASN A 115 -28.65 -2.77 -15.31
CA ASN A 115 -29.10 -4.15 -15.21
C ASN A 115 -29.90 -4.48 -16.48
N ASP A 116 -29.36 -5.38 -17.31
CA ASP A 116 -29.95 -5.78 -18.60
C ASP A 116 -31.36 -6.39 -18.48
N ARG A 117 -31.86 -6.65 -17.28
CA ARG A 117 -33.13 -7.31 -17.03
C ARG A 117 -34.23 -6.48 -16.34
N SER A 118 -33.90 -5.39 -15.68
CA SER A 118 -34.88 -4.66 -14.84
C SER A 118 -34.76 -3.14 -14.83
N GLY A 119 -34.00 -2.55 -15.72
CA GLY A 119 -33.75 -1.10 -15.75
C GLY A 119 -32.59 -0.66 -14.83
N ASP A 120 -32.26 0.61 -14.91
CA ASP A 120 -31.15 1.20 -14.13
C ASP A 120 -31.52 1.24 -12.64
N SER A 121 -30.75 0.56 -11.80
CA SER A 121 -30.82 0.76 -10.35
C SER A 121 -29.68 1.67 -9.91
N THR A 122 -30.02 2.74 -9.21
CA THR A 122 -29.06 3.69 -8.66
C THR A 122 -28.99 3.49 -7.15
N ALA A 123 -27.84 3.06 -6.65
CA ALA A 123 -27.55 3.10 -5.23
C ALA A 123 -26.71 4.36 -4.94
N GLU A 124 -27.24 5.24 -4.13
CA GLU A 124 -26.53 6.46 -3.71
C GLU A 124 -25.92 6.22 -2.34
N TYR A 125 -24.58 6.24 -2.28
CA TYR A 125 -23.85 6.28 -1.03
C TYR A 125 -23.13 7.63 -0.98
N TYR A 126 -23.65 8.57 -0.20
CA TYR A 126 -23.02 9.87 -0.03
C TYR A 126 -22.24 9.90 1.27
N TYR A 127 -21.03 10.41 1.18
CA TYR A 127 -20.38 11.05 2.29
C TYR A 127 -20.89 12.48 2.37
N GLU A 128 -21.51 12.88 3.49
CA GLU A 128 -22.10 14.19 3.70
C GLU A 128 -21.06 15.23 4.20
N GLY A 129 -19.81 15.12 3.78
CA GLY A 129 -18.76 16.09 4.08
C GLY A 129 -18.58 17.13 2.96
N ASP A 130 -17.73 18.12 3.23
CA ASP A 130 -17.40 19.18 2.26
C ASP A 130 -16.58 18.67 1.06
N GLU A 131 -15.98 17.47 1.17
CA GLU A 131 -15.19 16.85 0.11
C GLU A 131 -16.03 15.85 -0.68
N LYS A 132 -15.88 15.89 -2.00
CA LYS A 132 -16.52 14.92 -2.89
C LYS A 132 -15.62 13.72 -3.14
N TYR A 133 -15.81 12.67 -2.36
CA TYR A 133 -15.17 11.39 -2.63
C TYR A 133 -15.97 10.57 -3.63
N VAL A 134 -15.26 9.89 -4.55
CA VAL A 134 -15.85 9.02 -5.56
C VAL A 134 -15.06 7.73 -5.63
N GLY A 135 -15.75 6.60 -5.73
CA GLY A 135 -15.14 5.30 -5.92
C GLY A 135 -15.26 4.34 -4.73
N ASN A 136 -14.50 3.27 -4.76
CA ASN A 136 -14.54 2.22 -3.75
C ASN A 136 -13.20 2.13 -3.02
N ILE A 137 -13.27 2.07 -1.70
CA ILE A 137 -12.15 1.64 -0.85
C ILE A 137 -12.37 0.16 -0.54
N ILE A 138 -11.50 -0.71 -1.00
CA ILE A 138 -11.56 -2.14 -0.70
C ILE A 138 -11.11 -2.41 0.74
N PHE A 139 -11.53 -3.55 1.32
CA PHE A 139 -11.24 -3.86 2.73
C PHE A 139 -9.73 -3.82 3.08
N PRO A 140 -8.80 -4.37 2.28
CA PRO A 140 -7.38 -4.23 2.54
C PRO A 140 -6.89 -2.78 2.59
N GLN A 141 -7.45 -1.93 1.74
CA GLN A 141 -7.15 -0.49 1.73
C GLN A 141 -7.64 0.22 2.98
N ALA A 142 -8.85 -0.12 3.43
CA ALA A 142 -9.39 0.42 4.67
C ALA A 142 -8.51 0.06 5.89
N LEU A 143 -7.97 -1.16 5.92
CA LEU A 143 -6.98 -1.58 6.93
C LEU A 143 -5.73 -0.70 6.90
N ILE A 144 -5.20 -0.40 5.71
CA ILE A 144 -4.02 0.45 5.54
C ILE A 144 -4.31 1.87 6.01
N ILE A 145 -5.46 2.43 5.65
CA ILE A 145 -5.88 3.76 6.10
C ILE A 145 -5.94 3.82 7.62
N LEU A 146 -6.52 2.81 8.27
CA LEU A 146 -6.57 2.75 9.73
C LEU A 146 -5.18 2.59 10.37
N ALA A 147 -4.32 1.78 9.76
CA ALA A 147 -2.93 1.63 10.21
C ALA A 147 -2.17 2.96 10.16
N ARG A 148 -2.38 3.76 9.12
CA ARG A 148 -1.80 5.10 9.00
C ARG A 148 -2.33 6.07 10.04
N VAL A 149 -3.63 6.06 10.30
CA VAL A 149 -4.24 6.88 11.37
C VAL A 149 -3.59 6.55 12.72
N MET A 150 -3.46 5.27 13.03
CA MET A 150 -2.88 4.82 14.29
C MET A 150 -1.39 5.12 14.39
N ASN A 151 -0.62 4.92 13.31
CA ASN A 151 0.79 5.28 13.28
C ASN A 151 1.01 6.80 13.41
N TYR A 152 0.15 7.60 12.78
CA TYR A 152 0.17 9.05 12.96
C TYR A 152 -0.11 9.42 14.42
N TYR A 153 -1.18 8.87 15.02
CA TYR A 153 -1.54 9.11 16.42
C TYR A 153 -0.40 8.72 17.38
N LYS A 154 0.22 7.55 17.17
CA LYS A 154 1.37 7.11 17.98
C LYS A 154 2.49 8.15 18.03
N ASN A 155 2.75 8.81 16.90
CA ASN A 155 3.87 9.74 16.77
C ASN A 155 3.53 11.19 17.19
N HIS A 156 2.26 11.57 17.20
CA HIS A 156 1.81 12.96 17.38
C HIS A 156 0.86 13.15 18.56
N LEU A 157 0.27 12.08 19.09
CA LEU A 157 -0.72 12.07 20.19
C LEU A 157 -2.02 12.81 19.88
N PHE A 158 -2.35 13.02 18.60
CA PHE A 158 -3.65 13.51 18.13
C PHE A 158 -3.98 12.87 16.78
N LEU A 159 -5.28 12.81 16.45
CA LEU A 159 -5.73 12.22 15.19
C LEU A 159 -5.44 13.16 14.01
N PRO A 160 -5.06 12.64 12.84
CA PRO A 160 -4.76 13.44 11.66
C PRO A 160 -6.05 14.04 11.08
N LYS A 161 -5.97 15.26 10.50
CA LYS A 161 -7.09 15.83 9.75
C LYS A 161 -7.36 15.09 8.45
N ASN A 162 -6.31 14.69 7.75
CA ASN A 162 -6.34 13.95 6.51
C ASN A 162 -5.30 12.83 6.55
N ILE A 163 -5.59 11.72 5.89
CA ILE A 163 -4.66 10.61 5.67
C ILE A 163 -4.54 10.38 4.17
N SER A 164 -3.30 10.22 3.70
CA SER A 164 -3.04 9.80 2.33
C SER A 164 -3.65 8.41 2.07
N THR A 165 -4.32 8.28 0.95
CA THR A 165 -4.96 7.01 0.57
C THR A 165 -4.00 6.08 -0.14
N TRP A 166 -2.92 6.60 -0.78
CA TRP A 166 -2.06 5.80 -1.64
C TRP A 166 -0.57 6.16 -1.70
N TRP A 167 -0.25 7.40 -2.08
CA TRP A 167 1.03 7.70 -2.71
C TRP A 167 2.19 7.92 -1.76
N SER A 168 1.94 8.45 -0.56
CA SER A 168 3.02 8.82 0.36
C SER A 168 3.86 7.62 0.81
N ASP A 169 3.27 6.42 0.89
CA ASP A 169 4.01 5.22 1.30
C ASP A 169 4.89 4.67 0.19
N PHE A 170 4.43 4.84 -1.04
CA PHE A 170 5.21 4.46 -2.22
C PHE A 170 6.27 5.49 -2.62
N LEU A 171 6.42 6.55 -1.81
CA LEU A 171 7.45 7.58 -1.96
C LEU A 171 8.44 7.62 -0.79
N ARG A 172 8.22 6.86 0.28
CA ARG A 172 9.05 6.94 1.47
C ARG A 172 10.30 6.05 1.43
N SER A 173 11.27 6.42 2.26
CA SER A 173 12.46 5.62 2.53
C SER A 173 12.13 4.38 3.35
N THR A 174 12.82 3.28 3.08
CA THR A 174 12.87 2.07 3.92
C THR A 174 14.30 1.59 4.01
N ASP A 175 14.59 0.66 4.92
CA ASP A 175 15.96 0.13 5.12
C ASP A 175 16.55 -0.44 3.81
N ASN A 176 15.73 -1.16 3.03
CA ASN A 176 16.17 -1.73 1.76
C ASN A 176 16.07 -0.74 0.58
N CYS A 177 15.32 0.34 0.72
CA CYS A 177 15.10 1.34 -0.32
C CYS A 177 15.30 2.77 0.26
N PRO A 178 16.51 3.14 0.73
CA PRO A 178 16.78 4.47 1.24
C PRO A 178 16.79 5.48 0.09
N ILE A 179 15.92 6.51 0.17
CA ILE A 179 15.72 7.49 -0.92
C ILE A 179 16.65 8.68 -0.87
N ASP A 180 17.24 8.93 0.26
CA ASP A 180 18.15 10.05 0.58
C ASP A 180 19.64 9.64 0.65
N ASP A 181 19.92 8.34 0.45
CA ASP A 181 21.30 7.85 0.40
C ASP A 181 22.05 8.42 -0.81
N PRO A 182 23.28 8.92 -0.62
CA PRO A 182 24.08 9.52 -1.69
C PRO A 182 24.29 8.60 -2.91
N VAL A 183 24.40 7.29 -2.71
CA VAL A 183 24.57 6.30 -3.80
C VAL A 183 23.29 6.21 -4.64
N VAL A 184 22.13 6.15 -3.98
CA VAL A 184 20.83 6.13 -4.66
C VAL A 184 20.59 7.43 -5.42
N LEU A 185 20.88 8.58 -4.78
CA LEU A 185 20.73 9.90 -5.39
C LEU A 185 21.64 10.07 -6.63
N ALA A 186 22.90 9.62 -6.54
CA ALA A 186 23.84 9.69 -7.66
C ALA A 186 23.36 8.82 -8.84
N ALA A 187 23.00 7.56 -8.60
CA ALA A 187 22.50 6.65 -9.64
C ALA A 187 21.21 7.17 -10.27
N LYS A 188 20.26 7.64 -9.43
CA LYS A 188 19.02 8.28 -9.92
C LYS A 188 19.33 9.48 -10.81
N ASN A 189 20.19 10.42 -10.38
CA ASN A 189 20.51 11.61 -11.16
C ASN A 189 21.12 11.24 -12.50
N GLN A 190 22.03 10.25 -12.54
CA GLN A 190 22.61 9.73 -13.77
C GLN A 190 21.54 9.13 -14.69
N ALA A 191 20.65 8.32 -14.16
CA ALA A 191 19.61 7.67 -14.95
C ALA A 191 18.62 8.65 -15.59
N ILE A 192 18.23 9.72 -14.87
CA ILE A 192 17.21 10.68 -15.30
C ILE A 192 17.77 11.92 -15.99
N GLU A 193 19.07 11.95 -16.30
CA GLU A 193 19.68 13.11 -16.96
C GLU A 193 18.95 13.44 -18.26
N GLY A 194 18.58 14.71 -18.44
CA GLY A 194 17.83 15.19 -19.60
C GLY A 194 16.36 14.75 -19.69
N LYS A 195 15.82 14.08 -18.65
CA LYS A 195 14.42 13.66 -18.61
C LYS A 195 13.55 14.68 -17.86
N SER A 196 12.41 15.03 -18.45
CA SER A 196 11.54 16.10 -17.94
C SER A 196 10.31 15.56 -17.22
N THR A 197 9.59 14.60 -17.83
CA THR A 197 8.34 14.07 -17.30
C THR A 197 8.57 12.89 -16.34
N SER A 198 7.60 12.62 -15.49
CA SER A 198 7.64 11.45 -14.59
C SER A 198 7.74 10.14 -15.38
N ARG A 199 7.05 10.05 -16.51
CA ARG A 199 7.10 8.89 -17.40
C ARG A 199 8.50 8.66 -17.96
N GLU A 200 9.12 9.69 -18.54
CA GLU A 200 10.48 9.60 -19.06
C GLU A 200 11.50 9.21 -17.98
N LYS A 201 11.36 9.77 -16.79
CA LYS A 201 12.22 9.44 -15.64
C LYS A 201 12.04 7.98 -15.21
N ALA A 202 10.80 7.51 -15.10
CA ALA A 202 10.49 6.13 -14.73
C ALA A 202 11.07 5.12 -15.72
N GLU A 203 10.86 5.34 -17.00
CA GLU A 203 11.42 4.50 -18.06
C GLU A 203 12.96 4.50 -18.04
N ALA A 204 13.57 5.68 -17.88
CA ALA A 204 15.02 5.81 -17.84
C ALA A 204 15.64 5.12 -16.64
N ILE A 205 15.02 5.17 -15.44
CA ILE A 205 15.47 4.44 -14.25
C ILE A 205 15.41 2.94 -14.48
N PHE A 206 14.29 2.44 -15.01
CA PHE A 206 14.14 1.03 -15.34
C PHE A 206 15.20 0.55 -16.35
N ILE A 207 15.36 1.28 -17.47
CA ILE A 207 16.35 0.97 -18.52
C ILE A 207 17.76 1.01 -17.94
N TYR A 208 18.06 2.03 -17.10
CA TYR A 208 19.37 2.15 -16.46
C TYR A 208 19.68 0.91 -15.61
N ALA A 209 18.73 0.45 -14.81
CA ALA A 209 18.91 -0.73 -13.97
C ALA A 209 19.09 -1.99 -14.82
N ARG A 210 18.19 -2.22 -15.78
CA ARG A 210 18.22 -3.39 -16.67
C ARG A 210 19.52 -3.50 -17.47
N ASP A 211 20.01 -2.38 -18.01
CA ASP A 211 21.13 -2.39 -18.97
C ASP A 211 22.51 -2.29 -18.30
N ASN A 212 22.58 -1.91 -17.02
CA ASN A 212 23.85 -1.67 -16.34
C ASN A 212 24.12 -2.60 -15.14
N TRP A 213 23.15 -3.42 -14.75
CA TRP A 213 23.29 -4.29 -13.58
C TRP A 213 23.05 -5.75 -13.95
N GLU A 214 23.94 -6.62 -13.46
CA GLU A 214 23.90 -8.05 -13.73
C GLU A 214 22.94 -8.77 -12.76
N TRP A 215 22.23 -9.78 -13.25
CA TRP A 215 21.47 -10.68 -12.40
C TRP A 215 22.40 -11.70 -11.71
N GLU A 216 22.15 -11.94 -10.41
CA GLU A 216 22.92 -12.89 -9.59
C GLU A 216 22.00 -13.94 -8.97
N ASP A 217 22.48 -15.20 -8.90
CA ASP A 217 21.72 -16.32 -8.34
C ASP A 217 21.96 -16.49 -6.85
N TYR A 218 21.03 -15.95 -6.04
CA TYR A 218 20.91 -16.19 -4.60
C TYR A 218 19.49 -15.94 -4.11
N TYR A 219 19.17 -16.42 -2.90
CA TYR A 219 17.85 -16.26 -2.29
C TYR A 219 17.81 -15.06 -1.34
N ASN A 220 16.64 -14.44 -1.27
CA ASN A 220 16.28 -13.32 -0.40
C ASN A 220 17.12 -12.05 -0.66
N THR A 221 16.71 -10.96 -0.03
CA THR A 221 17.46 -9.69 -0.02
C THR A 221 18.80 -9.87 0.70
N ARG A 222 19.88 -9.43 0.09
CA ARG A 222 21.22 -9.42 0.69
C ARG A 222 21.91 -8.08 0.61
N LYS A 223 21.62 -7.28 -0.40
CA LYS A 223 22.33 -6.03 -0.71
C LYS A 223 21.48 -4.80 -0.48
N GLY A 224 20.15 -4.90 -0.63
CA GLY A 224 19.28 -3.75 -0.72
C GLY A 224 19.66 -2.81 -1.86
N ALA A 225 19.03 -1.65 -1.96
CA ALA A 225 19.27 -0.72 -3.07
C ALA A 225 20.72 -0.23 -3.14
N VAL A 226 21.30 0.18 -2.02
CA VAL A 226 22.66 0.74 -1.96
C VAL A 226 23.70 -0.30 -2.35
N GLY A 227 23.60 -1.50 -1.79
CA GLY A 227 24.55 -2.58 -2.10
C GLY A 227 24.45 -3.04 -3.56
N THR A 228 23.24 -3.07 -4.13
CA THR A 228 23.00 -3.43 -5.53
C THR A 228 23.61 -2.42 -6.49
N ILE A 229 23.40 -1.13 -6.24
CA ILE A 229 23.95 -0.05 -7.07
C ILE A 229 25.48 -0.07 -7.02
N ASN A 230 26.08 -0.25 -5.84
CA ASN A 230 27.53 -0.32 -5.69
C ASN A 230 28.13 -1.57 -6.36
N ALA A 231 27.49 -2.71 -6.25
CA ALA A 231 27.94 -3.97 -6.84
C ALA A 231 27.63 -4.06 -8.34
N LYS A 232 26.75 -3.20 -8.85
CA LYS A 232 26.19 -3.27 -10.22
C LYS A 232 25.59 -4.66 -10.50
N GLY A 233 24.85 -5.20 -9.53
CA GLY A 233 24.23 -6.49 -9.67
C GLY A 233 23.57 -6.98 -8.38
N GLY A 234 22.61 -7.90 -8.57
CA GLY A 234 21.84 -8.52 -7.50
C GLY A 234 20.82 -9.51 -8.01
N ASN A 235 20.14 -10.19 -7.11
CA ASN A 235 19.00 -11.01 -7.50
C ASN A 235 17.75 -10.17 -7.78
N CYS A 236 16.64 -10.81 -8.11
CA CYS A 236 15.38 -10.11 -8.42
C CYS A 236 14.89 -9.20 -7.26
N CYS A 237 15.11 -9.58 -5.99
CA CYS A 237 14.76 -8.76 -4.83
C CYS A 237 15.60 -7.47 -4.79
N ASP A 238 16.91 -7.63 -4.88
CA ASP A 238 17.85 -6.54 -4.72
C ASP A 238 17.80 -5.55 -5.90
N LEU A 239 17.68 -6.06 -7.13
CA LEU A 239 17.44 -5.23 -8.32
C LEU A 239 16.14 -4.44 -8.21
N SER A 240 15.06 -5.06 -7.71
CA SER A 240 13.78 -4.39 -7.49
C SER A 240 13.88 -3.30 -6.41
N HIS A 241 14.63 -3.54 -5.32
CA HIS A 241 14.87 -2.53 -4.28
C HIS A 241 15.58 -1.30 -4.86
N ALA A 242 16.58 -1.50 -5.71
CA ALA A 242 17.34 -0.40 -6.30
C ALA A 242 16.46 0.44 -7.27
N VAL A 243 15.66 -0.20 -8.14
CA VAL A 243 14.71 0.49 -9.01
C VAL A 243 13.68 1.28 -8.19
N VAL A 244 13.10 0.65 -7.17
CA VAL A 244 12.11 1.30 -6.29
C VAL A 244 12.70 2.48 -5.54
N ALA A 245 13.91 2.35 -4.97
CA ALA A 245 14.57 3.45 -4.27
C ALA A 245 14.83 4.64 -5.20
N MET A 246 15.35 4.40 -6.41
CA MET A 246 15.61 5.45 -7.39
C MET A 246 14.33 6.14 -7.87
N CYS A 247 13.25 5.40 -8.12
CA CYS A 247 11.95 5.97 -8.49
C CYS A 247 11.39 6.84 -7.37
N ARG A 248 11.38 6.34 -6.12
CA ARG A 248 10.93 7.10 -4.95
C ARG A 248 11.76 8.36 -4.74
N ALA A 249 13.08 8.28 -4.87
CA ALA A 249 13.98 9.42 -4.80
C ALA A 249 13.76 10.45 -5.93
N ALA A 250 13.16 10.03 -7.05
CA ALA A 250 12.73 10.90 -8.14
C ALA A 250 11.32 11.48 -7.96
N GLY A 251 10.66 11.20 -6.82
CA GLY A 251 9.27 11.59 -6.56
C GLY A 251 8.23 10.76 -7.32
N ILE A 252 8.60 9.58 -7.79
CA ILE A 252 7.74 8.67 -8.54
C ILE A 252 7.32 7.53 -7.62
N PRO A 253 6.00 7.32 -7.38
CA PRO A 253 5.54 6.22 -6.55
C PRO A 253 5.96 4.88 -7.14
N ALA A 254 6.61 4.06 -6.31
CA ALA A 254 7.11 2.75 -6.72
C ALA A 254 7.04 1.75 -5.57
N ARG A 255 6.83 0.48 -5.93
CA ARG A 255 6.77 -0.66 -5.02
C ARG A 255 7.40 -1.87 -5.66
N TYR A 256 7.77 -2.86 -4.86
CA TYR A 256 8.08 -4.20 -5.36
C TYR A 256 6.93 -5.14 -5.03
N ILE A 257 6.71 -6.12 -5.88
CA ILE A 257 5.72 -7.17 -5.70
C ILE A 257 6.39 -8.53 -5.81
N HIS A 258 5.92 -9.48 -5.00
CA HIS A 258 6.39 -10.85 -4.99
C HIS A 258 5.26 -11.77 -5.47
N GLY A 259 5.57 -12.68 -6.37
CA GLY A 259 4.61 -13.63 -6.92
C GLY A 259 5.29 -14.89 -7.45
N GLN A 260 4.47 -15.82 -7.91
CA GLN A 260 4.91 -16.98 -8.69
C GLN A 260 4.91 -16.59 -10.16
N CYS A 261 6.05 -16.67 -10.79
CA CYS A 261 6.20 -16.35 -12.21
C CYS A 261 6.41 -17.62 -13.03
N TYR A 262 5.69 -17.71 -14.13
CA TYR A 262 5.71 -18.86 -15.03
C TYR A 262 6.70 -18.56 -16.16
N PHE A 263 7.88 -19.11 -16.05
CA PHE A 263 8.87 -19.13 -17.12
C PHE A 263 8.64 -20.36 -18.00
N SER A 264 9.17 -20.36 -19.23
CA SER A 264 8.95 -21.46 -20.18
C SER A 264 9.36 -22.85 -19.65
N SER A 265 10.32 -22.92 -18.72
CA SER A 265 10.88 -24.15 -18.18
C SER A 265 10.62 -24.38 -16.68
N SER A 266 10.08 -23.38 -15.96
CA SER A 266 9.94 -23.46 -14.51
C SER A 266 8.94 -22.46 -13.95
N VAL A 267 8.46 -22.74 -12.73
CA VAL A 267 7.68 -21.80 -11.90
C VAL A 267 8.51 -21.46 -10.70
N ILE A 268 8.87 -20.20 -10.53
CA ILE A 268 9.70 -19.73 -9.41
C ILE A 268 9.08 -18.53 -8.71
N GLY A 269 9.39 -18.37 -7.43
CA GLY A 269 9.13 -17.14 -6.70
C GLY A 269 9.98 -16.01 -7.28
N HIS A 270 9.37 -14.89 -7.62
CA HIS A 270 10.03 -13.78 -8.26
C HIS A 270 9.58 -12.45 -7.67
N VAL A 271 10.50 -11.49 -7.59
CA VAL A 271 10.23 -10.13 -7.12
C VAL A 271 10.53 -9.16 -8.25
N ILE A 272 9.60 -8.25 -8.48
CA ILE A 272 9.71 -7.23 -9.52
C ILE A 272 9.21 -5.90 -9.01
N SER A 273 9.61 -4.82 -9.68
CA SER A 273 9.15 -3.48 -9.39
C SER A 273 7.84 -3.16 -10.10
N GLN A 274 7.00 -2.35 -9.45
CA GLN A 274 5.90 -1.63 -10.07
C GLN A 274 6.10 -0.14 -9.88
N ILE A 275 5.91 0.63 -10.94
CA ILE A 275 6.14 2.07 -11.00
C ILE A 275 4.85 2.74 -11.45
N TYR A 276 4.41 3.77 -10.71
CA TYR A 276 3.17 4.48 -11.02
C TYR A 276 3.45 5.78 -11.76
N VAL A 277 2.97 5.85 -12.98
CA VAL A 277 2.97 7.06 -13.82
C VAL A 277 1.72 7.07 -14.70
N ASP A 278 1.29 8.22 -15.17
CA ASP A 278 0.16 8.39 -16.08
C ASP A 278 -1.14 7.73 -15.59
N GLY A 279 -1.36 7.72 -14.27
CA GLY A 279 -2.58 7.20 -13.68
C GLY A 279 -2.63 5.67 -13.51
N GLN A 280 -1.55 4.92 -13.78
CA GLN A 280 -1.52 3.45 -13.66
C GLN A 280 -0.17 2.89 -13.21
N TRP A 281 -0.21 1.64 -12.70
CA TRP A 281 0.99 0.89 -12.34
C TRP A 281 1.56 0.16 -13.56
N TYR A 282 2.86 0.33 -13.78
CA TYR A 282 3.64 -0.40 -14.79
C TYR A 282 4.53 -1.42 -14.11
N THR A 283 4.39 -2.68 -14.51
CA THR A 283 5.21 -3.79 -14.00
C THR A 283 6.53 -3.83 -14.77
N CYS A 284 7.65 -3.79 -14.03
CA CYS A 284 9.00 -3.65 -14.58
C CYS A 284 9.93 -4.69 -13.96
N ASP A 285 10.53 -5.54 -14.80
CA ASP A 285 11.46 -6.59 -14.40
C ASP A 285 12.88 -6.25 -14.86
N ALA A 286 13.67 -5.63 -13.99
CA ALA A 286 15.05 -5.25 -14.29
C ALA A 286 16.04 -6.44 -14.24
N SER A 287 15.59 -7.63 -13.86
CA SER A 287 16.41 -8.85 -13.89
C SER A 287 16.39 -9.58 -15.24
N ASN A 288 15.68 -9.03 -16.23
CA ASN A 288 15.50 -9.64 -17.52
C ASN A 288 15.80 -8.62 -18.65
N ASP A 289 16.89 -8.85 -19.38
CA ASP A 289 17.38 -7.98 -20.45
C ASP A 289 16.38 -7.77 -21.60
N ASN A 290 15.45 -8.70 -21.79
CA ASN A 290 14.41 -8.60 -22.82
C ASN A 290 13.14 -7.88 -22.33
N ALA A 291 13.03 -7.53 -21.05
CA ALA A 291 11.89 -6.80 -20.54
C ALA A 291 11.89 -5.35 -21.03
N THR A 292 10.71 -4.80 -21.27
CA THR A 292 10.52 -3.39 -21.53
C THR A 292 9.63 -2.76 -20.47
N PHE A 293 9.63 -1.45 -20.36
CA PHE A 293 8.85 -0.75 -19.35
C PHE A 293 7.36 -1.12 -19.44
N GLY A 294 6.82 -1.69 -18.37
CA GLY A 294 5.44 -2.16 -18.32
C GLY A 294 5.18 -3.53 -18.97
N HIS A 295 6.19 -4.15 -19.56
CA HIS A 295 6.05 -5.43 -20.26
C HIS A 295 7.15 -6.41 -19.83
N PRO A 296 6.98 -7.11 -18.71
CA PRO A 296 7.83 -8.23 -18.35
C PRO A 296 7.61 -9.38 -19.35
N THR A 297 8.66 -10.14 -19.66
CA THR A 297 8.61 -11.20 -20.69
C THR A 297 8.06 -12.54 -20.20
N TRP A 298 7.66 -12.63 -18.95
CA TRP A 298 7.02 -13.80 -18.33
C TRP A 298 5.52 -13.55 -18.13
N LYS A 299 4.76 -14.62 -17.96
CA LYS A 299 3.31 -14.61 -17.70
C LYS A 299 2.99 -15.00 -16.27
#